data_e9e15732a6b54a04a6530431770f4c93
#
_entry.id   e9e15732a6b54a04a6530431770f4c93
#
_cell.length_a   1.000
_cell.length_b   1.000
_cell.length_c   1.000
_cell.angle_alpha   90.00
_cell.angle_beta   90.00
_cell.angle_gamma   90.00
#
_symmetry.space_group_name_H-M   'P 1'
#
loop_
_entity.id
_entity.type
_entity.pdbx_description
1 polymer ?
#
loop_
_entity_poly.entity_id
_entity_poly.type
_entity_poly.pdbx_seq_one_letter_code
_entity_poly.pdbx_strand_id
1 'polypeptide(L)'
;AYQYRPIDTPLGDGDDALFQMGSKNIEVGANPVGLTNAITDLTNRQNIRANAALNWEIIKGLKARTEFAIGHGWSEGKYYDDGSASSADNFTRGYKYAKLTKGNTENWRSVTTVNYEVQGLGDNHNLSFLLGNEVIKNTGASSEMIGAGYSMAESWDMDRVFGMFNMYQAGHADNSYSNKINTPSTTVSFFGRGNYSLKGRYLLTAT
;
A
#
# COMPACT_ATOMS: atom_id res chain seq x y z
N ALA A 1 6.22 24.99 -6.91
CA ALA A 1 6.17 25.36 -8.33
C ALA A 1 6.10 26.89 -8.52
N TYR A 2 5.46 27.62 -7.61
CA TYR A 2 5.29 29.09 -7.73
C TYR A 2 6.52 29.91 -7.37
N GLN A 3 7.57 29.32 -6.82
CA GLN A 3 8.79 30.00 -6.42
C GLN A 3 9.91 29.91 -7.47
N TYR A 4 9.73 29.08 -8.50
CA TYR A 4 10.70 28.96 -9.58
C TYR A 4 10.50 30.08 -10.62
N ARG A 5 11.59 30.76 -10.98
CA ARG A 5 11.53 31.82 -12.00
C ARG A 5 11.40 31.23 -13.38
N PRO A 6 10.36 31.58 -14.17
CA PRO A 6 10.19 31.02 -15.52
C PRO A 6 11.30 31.34 -16.51
N ILE A 7 12.11 32.37 -16.16
CA ILE A 7 13.21 32.87 -17.00
C ILE A 7 14.54 32.15 -16.72
N ASP A 8 14.62 31.36 -15.63
CA ASP A 8 15.83 30.62 -15.34
C ASP A 8 15.89 29.41 -16.29
N THR A 9 17.03 29.21 -16.94
CA THR A 9 17.20 28.08 -17.86
C THR A 9 17.00 26.77 -17.08
N PRO A 10 16.16 25.85 -17.57
CA PRO A 10 15.86 24.60 -16.87
C PRO A 10 17.09 23.70 -16.63
N LEU A 11 18.13 23.93 -17.44
CA LEU A 11 19.43 23.27 -17.41
C LEU A 11 20.53 24.33 -17.30
N GLY A 12 20.35 25.33 -16.46
CA GLY A 12 21.39 26.32 -16.22
C GLY A 12 22.74 25.64 -16.02
N ASP A 13 23.79 26.24 -16.50
CA ASP A 13 25.16 25.78 -16.21
C ASP A 13 25.20 25.39 -14.75
N GLY A 14 25.70 24.18 -14.43
CA GLY A 14 25.52 23.51 -13.14
C GLY A 14 25.74 24.37 -11.89
N ASP A 15 26.41 25.51 -12.04
CA ASP A 15 26.60 26.51 -11.00
C ASP A 15 25.32 27.23 -10.58
N ASP A 16 24.40 27.52 -11.50
CA ASP A 16 23.19 28.27 -11.16
C ASP A 16 22.16 27.43 -10.39
N ALA A 17 22.02 26.19 -10.74
CA ALA A 17 21.13 25.27 -10.03
C ALA A 17 21.65 24.95 -8.61
N LEU A 18 22.95 24.75 -8.49
CA LEU A 18 23.64 24.52 -7.20
C LEU A 18 23.71 25.77 -6.34
N PHE A 19 23.93 26.94 -6.96
CA PHE A 19 24.00 28.21 -6.26
C PHE A 19 22.66 28.59 -5.60
N GLN A 20 21.56 28.32 -6.25
CA GLN A 20 20.23 28.57 -5.68
C GLN A 20 19.93 27.68 -4.47
N MET A 21 20.60 26.55 -4.38
CA MET A 21 20.46 25.61 -3.25
C MET A 21 21.36 25.93 -2.07
N GLY A 22 22.48 26.58 -2.30
CA GLY A 22 23.48 26.90 -1.26
C GLY A 22 23.19 28.14 -0.44
N SER A 23 22.28 28.98 -0.88
CA SER A 23 21.95 30.24 -0.21
C SER A 23 20.98 30.01 0.95
N LYS A 24 21.51 30.03 2.16
CA LYS A 24 20.79 29.79 3.43
C LYS A 24 19.64 30.76 3.74
N ASN A 25 19.38 31.77 2.92
CA ASN A 25 18.45 32.85 3.22
C ASN A 25 17.40 33.10 2.15
N ILE A 26 17.30 32.27 1.14
CA ILE A 26 16.27 32.44 0.12
C ILE A 26 15.47 31.16 0.10
N GLU A 27 14.18 31.25 0.38
CA GLU A 27 13.18 30.21 0.09
C GLU A 27 13.05 30.04 -1.44
N VAL A 28 14.11 29.66 -2.08
CA VAL A 28 14.12 29.39 -3.53
C VAL A 28 13.68 27.96 -3.70
N GLY A 29 12.53 27.77 -4.27
CA GLY A 29 12.05 26.46 -4.64
C GLY A 29 13.05 25.74 -5.55
N ALA A 30 13.36 24.52 -5.25
CA ALA A 30 14.26 23.71 -6.05
C ALA A 30 13.79 23.67 -7.51
N ASN A 31 14.72 23.73 -8.45
CA ASN A 31 14.41 23.61 -9.87
C ASN A 31 13.70 22.27 -10.15
N PRO A 32 12.44 22.28 -10.64
CA PRO A 32 11.68 21.03 -10.84
C PRO A 32 12.35 20.07 -11.80
N VAL A 33 13.06 20.57 -12.81
CA VAL A 33 13.79 19.73 -13.78
C VAL A 33 15.01 19.09 -13.11
N GLY A 34 15.75 19.87 -12.33
CA GLY A 34 16.86 19.34 -11.55
C GLY A 34 16.42 18.24 -10.59
N LEU A 35 15.34 18.47 -9.84
CA LEU A 35 14.76 17.48 -8.94
C LEU A 35 14.34 16.19 -9.65
N THR A 36 13.69 16.33 -10.82
CA THR A 36 13.26 15.16 -11.59
C THR A 36 14.44 14.32 -12.08
N ASN A 37 15.56 14.95 -12.39
CA ASN A 37 16.76 14.25 -12.84
C ASN A 37 17.56 13.64 -11.69
N ALA A 38 17.56 14.30 -10.53
CA ALA A 38 18.35 13.89 -9.37
C ALA A 38 17.67 12.78 -8.54
N ILE A 39 16.34 12.76 -8.54
CA ILE A 39 15.57 11.86 -7.71
C ILE A 39 14.93 10.74 -8.55
N THR A 40 15.16 9.53 -8.10
CA THR A 40 14.49 8.34 -8.65
C THR A 40 13.67 7.68 -7.55
N ASP A 41 12.37 7.54 -7.78
CA ASP A 41 11.43 6.84 -6.87
C ASP A 41 10.72 5.73 -7.64
N LEU A 42 11.08 4.51 -7.35
CA LEU A 42 10.55 3.31 -7.99
C LEU A 42 9.79 2.47 -6.96
N THR A 43 8.56 2.15 -7.27
CA THR A 43 7.77 1.23 -6.45
C THR A 43 7.27 0.06 -7.29
N ASN A 44 7.67 -1.14 -6.89
CA ASN A 44 7.15 -2.38 -7.44
C ASN A 44 6.17 -3.00 -6.44
N ARG A 45 4.98 -3.39 -6.94
CA ARG A 45 3.96 -4.07 -6.14
C ARG A 45 3.46 -5.30 -6.85
N GLN A 46 3.39 -6.39 -6.12
CA GLN A 46 2.87 -7.65 -6.60
C GLN A 46 1.77 -8.12 -5.64
N ASN A 47 0.65 -8.55 -6.20
CA ASN A 47 -0.46 -9.05 -5.41
C ASN A 47 -0.98 -10.35 -6.03
N ILE A 48 -1.16 -11.35 -5.19
CA ILE A 48 -1.82 -12.61 -5.54
C ILE A 48 -3.09 -12.70 -4.72
N ARG A 49 -4.19 -13.07 -5.38
CA ARG A 49 -5.47 -13.32 -4.73
C ARG A 49 -6.05 -14.62 -5.24
N ALA A 50 -6.57 -15.41 -4.32
CA ALA A 50 -7.29 -16.63 -4.64
C ALA A 50 -8.58 -16.68 -3.80
N ASN A 51 -9.64 -17.21 -4.38
CA ASN A 51 -10.90 -17.44 -3.70
C ASN A 51 -11.50 -18.77 -4.12
N ALA A 52 -12.19 -19.41 -3.19
CA ALA A 52 -12.93 -20.63 -3.40
C ALA A 52 -14.27 -20.52 -2.69
N ALA A 53 -15.30 -21.10 -3.27
CA ALA A 53 -16.62 -21.15 -2.66
C ALA A 53 -17.21 -22.55 -2.79
N LEU A 54 -17.80 -23.01 -1.70
CA LEU A 54 -18.58 -24.24 -1.63
C LEU A 54 -20.05 -23.88 -1.41
N ASN A 55 -20.91 -24.35 -2.29
CA ASN A 55 -22.35 -24.27 -2.14
C ASN A 55 -22.90 -25.65 -1.88
N TRP A 56 -23.71 -25.77 -0.86
CA TRP A 56 -24.28 -27.06 -0.47
C TRP A 56 -25.77 -26.88 -0.17
N GLU A 57 -26.59 -27.68 -0.83
CA GLU A 57 -27.99 -27.83 -0.48
C GLU A 57 -28.13 -29.01 0.49
N ILE A 58 -28.38 -28.70 1.75
CA ILE A 58 -28.44 -29.71 2.83
C ILE A 58 -29.73 -30.49 2.75
N ILE A 59 -30.83 -29.75 2.62
CA ILE A 59 -32.20 -30.26 2.37
C ILE A 59 -32.92 -29.23 1.51
N LYS A 60 -34.05 -29.61 0.94
CA LYS A 60 -34.88 -28.69 0.13
C LYS A 60 -35.21 -27.42 0.90
N GLY A 61 -34.80 -26.29 0.35
CA GLY A 61 -34.99 -24.97 0.94
C GLY A 61 -33.88 -24.54 1.91
N LEU A 62 -32.96 -25.42 2.34
CA LEU A 62 -31.84 -25.09 3.21
C LEU A 62 -30.52 -25.19 2.45
N LYS A 63 -29.92 -24.04 2.18
CA LYS A 63 -28.65 -23.92 1.46
C LYS A 63 -27.59 -23.30 2.35
N ALA A 64 -26.41 -23.89 2.36
CA ALA A 64 -25.22 -23.33 2.98
C ALA A 64 -24.22 -22.92 1.89
N ARG A 65 -23.56 -21.81 2.10
CA ARG A 65 -22.44 -21.35 1.27
C ARG A 65 -21.30 -20.95 2.18
N THR A 66 -20.14 -21.49 1.90
CA THR A 66 -18.89 -21.04 2.52
C THR A 66 -17.97 -20.52 1.44
N GLU A 67 -17.46 -19.34 1.63
CA GLU A 67 -16.50 -18.68 0.75
C GLU A 67 -15.23 -18.38 1.53
N PHE A 68 -14.10 -18.70 0.95
CA PHE A 68 -12.79 -18.44 1.49
C PHE A 68 -11.98 -17.67 0.45
N ALA A 69 -11.38 -16.55 0.87
CA ALA A 69 -10.51 -15.74 0.05
C ALA A 69 -9.20 -15.49 0.79
N ILE A 70 -8.10 -15.56 0.07
CA ILE A 70 -6.76 -15.22 0.56
C ILE A 70 -6.11 -14.24 -0.41
N GLY A 71 -5.41 -13.27 0.14
CA GLY A 71 -4.60 -12.34 -0.60
C GLY A 71 -3.23 -12.19 0.02
N HIS A 72 -2.21 -12.14 -0.82
CA HIS A 72 -0.84 -11.85 -0.41
C HIS A 72 -0.26 -10.78 -1.32
N GLY A 73 0.35 -9.76 -0.73
CA GLY A 73 0.96 -8.66 -1.42
C GLY A 73 2.40 -8.44 -0.99
N TRP A 74 3.25 -8.14 -1.95
CA TRP A 74 4.63 -7.70 -1.74
C TRP A 74 4.81 -6.32 -2.34
N SER A 75 5.59 -5.50 -1.69
CA SER A 75 6.00 -4.20 -2.20
C SER A 75 7.48 -3.98 -1.97
N GLU A 76 8.13 -3.40 -2.96
CA GLU A 76 9.50 -2.92 -2.86
C GLU A 76 9.54 -1.49 -3.41
N GLY A 77 9.96 -0.55 -2.58
CA GLY A 77 10.17 0.85 -2.94
C GLY A 77 11.67 1.16 -2.87
N LYS A 78 12.20 1.80 -3.91
CA LYS A 78 13.56 2.29 -4.01
C LYS A 78 13.51 3.77 -4.27
N TYR A 79 13.93 4.55 -3.31
CA TYR A 79 14.11 6.00 -3.43
C TYR A 79 15.59 6.31 -3.43
N TYR A 80 16.03 7.03 -4.43
CA TYR A 80 17.42 7.44 -4.59
C TYR A 80 17.48 8.92 -4.94
N ASP A 81 18.35 9.65 -4.26
CA ASP A 81 18.68 11.04 -4.52
C ASP A 81 20.20 11.12 -4.74
N ASP A 82 20.61 11.62 -5.89
CA ASP A 82 22.03 11.71 -6.25
C ASP A 82 22.75 12.88 -5.56
N GLY A 83 22.02 13.67 -4.77
CA GLY A 83 22.54 14.79 -4.00
C GLY A 83 22.79 16.06 -4.81
N SER A 84 22.59 16.04 -6.12
CA SER A 84 22.83 17.21 -7.00
C SER A 84 21.71 18.24 -6.90
N ALA A 85 20.51 17.82 -6.59
CA ALA A 85 19.33 18.66 -6.49
C ALA A 85 18.75 18.64 -5.06
N SER A 86 19.60 18.67 -4.07
CA SER A 86 19.23 18.64 -2.67
C SER A 86 18.03 19.55 -2.41
N SER A 87 16.90 18.95 -2.17
CA SER A 87 15.74 19.68 -1.67
C SER A 87 16.11 20.31 -0.32
N ALA A 88 15.45 21.37 0.02
CA ALA A 88 15.65 22.12 1.25
C ALA A 88 15.59 21.26 2.54
N ASP A 89 15.17 20.04 2.45
CA ASP A 89 15.27 19.05 3.52
C ASP A 89 16.69 18.59 3.63
N ASN A 90 17.33 19.04 4.62
CA ASN A 90 18.65 18.80 5.17
C ASN A 90 19.24 17.37 5.10
N PHE A 91 18.58 16.42 4.48
CA PHE A 91 18.95 15.01 4.48
C PHE A 91 20.17 14.73 3.60
N THR A 92 20.23 15.35 2.43
CA THR A 92 21.30 15.03 1.49
C THR A 92 22.52 15.95 1.65
N ARG A 93 22.35 17.22 1.98
CA ARG A 93 23.44 18.20 2.19
C ARG A 93 24.62 18.08 1.21
N GLY A 94 24.31 17.74 -0.06
CA GLY A 94 25.33 17.46 -1.07
C GLY A 94 25.91 16.05 -1.02
N TYR A 95 25.25 15.12 -0.32
CA TYR A 95 25.57 13.71 -0.33
C TYR A 95 24.42 12.91 -0.94
N LYS A 96 24.74 11.77 -1.51
CA LYS A 96 23.75 10.85 -2.03
C LYS A 96 22.98 10.16 -0.92
N TYR A 97 21.72 9.95 -1.17
CA TYR A 97 20.77 9.32 -0.22
C TYR A 97 20.00 8.21 -0.91
N ALA A 98 19.81 7.13 -0.20
CA ALA A 98 19.02 6.01 -0.68
C ALA A 98 18.12 5.46 0.43
N LYS A 99 16.90 5.08 0.04
CA LYS A 99 15.95 4.42 0.92
C LYS A 99 15.34 3.21 0.23
N LEU A 100 15.46 2.06 0.86
CA LEU A 100 14.82 0.82 0.45
C LEU A 100 13.71 0.49 1.43
N THR A 101 12.49 0.37 0.92
CA THR A 101 11.36 -0.10 1.70
C THR A 101 10.87 -1.44 1.15
N LYS A 102 10.65 -2.40 2.03
CA LYS A 102 10.03 -3.67 1.68
C LYS A 102 8.82 -3.89 2.56
N GLY A 103 7.74 -4.35 1.97
CA GLY A 103 6.53 -4.65 2.70
C GLY A 103 5.90 -5.94 2.22
N ASN A 104 5.27 -6.65 3.14
CA ASN A 104 4.38 -7.74 2.83
C ASN A 104 3.05 -7.53 3.56
N THR A 105 2.00 -7.96 2.93
CA THR A 105 0.65 -7.97 3.49
C THR A 105 0.00 -9.31 3.21
N GLU A 106 -0.69 -9.81 4.20
CA GLU A 106 -1.47 -11.03 4.08
C GLU A 106 -2.86 -10.76 4.63
N ASN A 107 -3.86 -11.12 3.87
CA ASN A 107 -5.24 -11.03 4.27
C ASN A 107 -5.97 -12.32 3.91
N TRP A 108 -6.86 -12.74 4.77
CA TRP A 108 -7.81 -13.78 4.44
C TRP A 108 -9.18 -13.44 5.00
N ARG A 109 -10.17 -13.92 4.30
CA ARG A 109 -11.58 -13.73 4.61
C ARG A 109 -12.30 -15.05 4.47
N SER A 110 -13.09 -15.37 5.46
CA SER A 110 -14.02 -16.50 5.41
C SER A 110 -15.42 -15.99 5.66
N VAL A 111 -16.35 -16.33 4.79
CA VAL A 111 -17.77 -16.01 4.94
C VAL A 111 -18.57 -17.28 4.83
N THR A 112 -19.35 -17.57 5.86
CA THR A 112 -20.31 -18.69 5.82
C THR A 112 -21.70 -18.14 5.97
N THR A 113 -22.60 -18.51 5.08
CA THR A 113 -24.00 -18.15 5.10
C THR A 113 -24.88 -19.38 5.02
N VAL A 114 -25.96 -19.34 5.75
CA VAL A 114 -27.04 -20.35 5.68
C VAL A 114 -28.31 -19.62 5.29
N ASN A 115 -28.91 -20.05 4.22
CA ASN A 115 -30.20 -19.53 3.74
C ASN A 115 -31.25 -20.63 3.86
N TYR A 116 -32.38 -20.28 4.45
CA TYR A 116 -33.52 -21.18 4.59
C TYR A 116 -34.77 -20.54 4.01
N GLU A 117 -35.34 -21.19 3.02
CA GLU A 117 -36.64 -20.85 2.42
C GLU A 117 -37.69 -21.78 3.04
N VAL A 118 -38.62 -21.23 3.80
CA VAL A 118 -39.67 -21.99 4.46
C VAL A 118 -40.61 -22.60 3.44
N GLN A 119 -40.71 -23.91 3.47
CA GLN A 119 -41.58 -24.68 2.56
C GLN A 119 -43.00 -24.82 3.11
N GLY A 120 -43.98 -24.95 2.25
CA GLY A 120 -45.35 -25.31 2.63
C GLY A 120 -46.25 -24.19 3.16
N LEU A 121 -45.83 -22.94 3.03
CA LEU A 121 -46.64 -21.77 3.46
C LEU A 121 -47.81 -21.42 2.53
N GLY A 122 -47.97 -22.15 1.44
CA GLY A 122 -48.97 -21.87 0.39
C GLY A 122 -48.51 -20.79 -0.62
N ASP A 123 -49.18 -20.71 -1.79
CA ASP A 123 -48.72 -19.93 -2.94
C ASP A 123 -48.64 -18.42 -2.73
N ASN A 124 -49.26 -17.93 -1.69
CA ASN A 124 -49.32 -16.49 -1.40
C ASN A 124 -48.28 -15.99 -0.41
N HIS A 125 -47.54 -16.89 0.24
CA HIS A 125 -46.59 -16.56 1.29
C HIS A 125 -45.21 -17.07 0.92
N ASN A 126 -44.24 -16.21 1.02
CA ASN A 126 -42.82 -16.56 0.90
C ASN A 126 -42.05 -15.99 2.09
N LEU A 127 -41.34 -16.85 2.79
CA LEU A 127 -40.56 -16.51 3.96
C LEU A 127 -39.16 -17.12 3.84
N SER A 128 -38.14 -16.28 3.97
CA SER A 128 -36.75 -16.72 3.91
C SER A 128 -35.94 -16.09 5.02
N PHE A 129 -34.99 -16.85 5.52
CA PHE A 129 -34.03 -16.42 6.52
C PHE A 129 -32.61 -16.64 6.01
N LEU A 130 -31.77 -15.66 6.25
CA LEU A 130 -30.34 -15.77 6.00
C LEU A 130 -29.61 -15.49 7.31
N LEU A 131 -28.71 -16.38 7.67
CA LEU A 131 -27.76 -16.16 8.77
C LEU A 131 -26.36 -16.25 8.21
N GLY A 132 -25.47 -15.40 8.68
CA GLY A 132 -24.12 -15.39 8.22
C GLY A 132 -23.11 -15.05 9.31
N ASN A 133 -21.91 -15.54 9.08
CA ASN A 133 -20.72 -15.24 9.84
C ASN A 133 -19.60 -14.85 8.88
N GLU A 134 -18.87 -13.81 9.22
CA GLU A 134 -17.71 -13.36 8.49
C GLU A 134 -16.52 -13.22 9.42
N VAL A 135 -15.38 -13.72 8.99
CA VAL A 135 -14.09 -13.54 9.66
C VAL A 135 -13.11 -12.95 8.66
N ILE A 136 -12.51 -11.83 9.02
CA ILE A 136 -11.46 -11.16 8.25
C ILE A 136 -10.23 -11.08 9.12
N LYS A 137 -9.07 -11.47 8.59
CA LYS A 137 -7.79 -11.29 9.26
C LYS A 137 -6.82 -10.59 8.32
N ASN A 138 -6.14 -9.58 8.83
CA ASN A 138 -5.10 -8.86 8.13
C ASN A 138 -3.81 -8.89 8.95
N THR A 139 -2.71 -9.19 8.29
CA THR A 139 -1.37 -9.15 8.86
C THR A 139 -0.42 -8.48 7.88
N GLY A 140 0.72 -8.04 8.35
CA GLY A 140 1.73 -7.47 7.48
C GLY A 140 2.99 -7.11 8.24
N ALA A 141 4.06 -6.91 7.50
CA ALA A 141 5.31 -6.41 8.00
C ALA A 141 5.92 -5.45 6.98
N SER A 142 6.71 -4.53 7.45
CA SER A 142 7.50 -3.64 6.61
C SER A 142 8.89 -3.45 7.20
N SER A 143 9.85 -3.30 6.32
CA SER A 143 11.20 -2.93 6.68
C SER A 143 11.62 -1.71 5.87
N GLU A 144 12.40 -0.86 6.48
CA GLU A 144 12.99 0.32 5.86
C GLU A 144 14.48 0.33 6.15
N MET A 145 15.27 0.56 5.13
CA MET A 145 16.71 0.74 5.23
C MET A 145 17.05 2.07 4.57
N ILE A 146 17.77 2.90 5.28
CA ILE A 146 18.25 4.19 4.81
C ILE A 146 19.76 4.16 4.80
N GLY A 147 20.33 4.57 3.67
CA GLY A 147 21.74 4.88 3.50
C GLY A 147 21.89 6.33 3.12
N ALA A 148 22.67 7.08 3.87
CA ALA A 148 22.90 8.49 3.63
C ALA A 148 24.37 8.83 3.73
N GLY A 149 24.79 9.95 3.10
CA GLY A 149 26.16 10.42 3.20
C GLY A 149 27.15 9.74 2.25
N TYR A 150 26.65 9.12 1.16
CA TYR A 150 27.53 8.60 0.12
C TYR A 150 28.28 9.73 -0.56
N SER A 151 29.60 9.55 -0.71
CA SER A 151 30.47 10.57 -1.31
C SER A 151 30.06 10.90 -2.74
N MET A 152 29.97 12.20 -3.05
CA MET A 152 29.78 12.68 -4.42
C MET A 152 30.97 12.38 -5.34
N ALA A 153 32.16 12.24 -4.76
CA ALA A 153 33.39 11.94 -5.50
C ALA A 153 33.45 10.49 -6.00
N GLU A 154 32.64 9.62 -5.43
CA GLU A 154 32.61 8.21 -5.83
C GLU A 154 31.41 7.91 -6.73
N SER A 155 31.57 6.96 -7.62
CA SER A 155 30.50 6.48 -8.52
C SER A 155 29.47 5.62 -7.75
N TRP A 156 28.71 6.26 -6.88
CA TRP A 156 27.56 5.66 -6.20
C TRP A 156 26.30 5.95 -7.01
N ASP A 157 26.07 5.18 -8.04
CA ASP A 157 24.83 5.19 -8.77
C ASP A 157 23.75 4.32 -8.09
N MET A 158 22.54 4.38 -8.58
CA MET A 158 21.40 3.66 -8.04
C MET A 158 21.66 2.14 -7.97
N ASP A 159 22.23 1.57 -9.02
CA ASP A 159 22.46 0.12 -9.09
C ASP A 159 23.52 -0.32 -8.08
N ARG A 160 24.56 0.45 -7.93
CA ARG A 160 25.61 0.19 -6.94
C ARG A 160 25.11 0.33 -5.51
N VAL A 161 24.31 1.38 -5.24
CA VAL A 161 23.77 1.63 -3.89
C VAL A 161 22.82 0.53 -3.46
N PHE A 162 21.91 0.11 -4.34
CA PHE A 162 20.95 -0.96 -4.04
C PHE A 162 21.50 -2.37 -4.27
N GLY A 163 22.72 -2.47 -4.77
CA GLY A 163 23.46 -3.73 -4.84
C GLY A 163 23.67 -4.33 -3.46
N MET A 164 23.99 -5.60 -3.44
CA MET A 164 24.08 -6.43 -2.26
C MET A 164 24.90 -5.77 -1.13
N PHE A 165 24.26 -5.43 -0.02
CA PHE A 165 24.83 -4.83 1.20
C PHE A 165 25.41 -3.40 1.09
N ASN A 166 25.47 -2.80 -0.09
CA ASN A 166 26.12 -1.50 -0.26
C ASN A 166 25.42 -0.38 0.49
N MET A 167 24.10 -0.42 0.62
CA MET A 167 23.37 0.56 1.44
C MET A 167 23.84 0.61 2.88
N TYR A 168 24.30 -0.52 3.41
CA TYR A 168 24.72 -0.60 4.81
C TYR A 168 26.22 -0.37 4.99
N GLN A 169 27.03 -0.76 4.03
CA GLN A 169 28.49 -0.71 4.13
C GLN A 169 29.10 0.64 3.80
N ALA A 170 28.52 1.34 2.83
CA ALA A 170 29.11 2.57 2.34
C ALA A 170 28.64 3.80 3.09
N GLY A 171 27.77 3.58 4.05
CA GLY A 171 27.11 4.69 4.67
C GLY A 171 27.90 5.35 5.76
N HIS A 172 27.62 6.59 5.87
CA HIS A 172 27.97 7.47 6.96
C HIS A 172 27.21 7.08 8.24
N ALA A 173 27.46 7.81 9.32
CA ALA A 173 26.83 7.66 10.62
C ALA A 173 25.27 7.75 10.61
N ASP A 174 24.69 8.19 9.52
CA ASP A 174 23.24 8.40 9.36
C ASP A 174 22.51 7.19 8.76
N ASN A 175 23.15 6.04 8.65
CA ASN A 175 22.47 4.82 8.21
C ASN A 175 21.48 4.34 9.26
N SER A 176 20.31 3.99 8.82
CA SER A 176 19.28 3.43 9.68
C SER A 176 18.62 2.21 9.09
N TYR A 177 18.20 1.32 9.96
CA TYR A 177 17.36 0.18 9.62
C TYR A 177 16.23 0.09 10.62
N SER A 178 15.03 -0.04 10.11
CA SER A 178 13.85 -0.27 10.93
C SER A 178 13.03 -1.45 10.39
N ASN A 179 12.45 -2.19 11.30
CA ASN A 179 11.54 -3.27 10.99
C ASN A 179 10.29 -3.13 11.82
N LYS A 180 9.14 -3.22 11.19
CA LYS A 180 7.84 -3.08 11.82
C LYS A 180 6.96 -4.27 11.45
N ILE A 181 6.51 -4.97 12.45
CA ILE A 181 5.46 -5.98 12.32
C ILE A 181 4.15 -5.31 12.70
N ASN A 182 3.21 -5.27 11.77
CA ASN A 182 1.90 -4.72 12.04
C ASN A 182 1.14 -5.66 12.98
N THR A 183 0.50 -5.10 13.98
CA THR A 183 -0.37 -5.87 14.85
C THR A 183 -1.45 -6.55 14.02
N PRO A 184 -1.59 -7.87 14.09
CA PRO A 184 -2.63 -8.57 13.37
C PRO A 184 -4.00 -8.05 13.79
N SER A 185 -4.85 -7.73 12.82
CA SER A 185 -6.24 -7.38 13.10
C SER A 185 -7.15 -8.52 12.67
N THR A 186 -8.10 -8.86 13.54
CA THR A 186 -9.12 -9.86 13.25
C THR A 186 -10.48 -9.24 13.54
N THR A 187 -11.37 -9.31 12.57
CA THR A 187 -12.76 -8.88 12.67
C THR A 187 -13.65 -10.10 12.53
N VAL A 188 -14.55 -10.28 13.45
CA VAL A 188 -15.58 -11.33 13.41
C VAL A 188 -16.94 -10.65 13.43
N SER A 189 -17.77 -10.96 12.46
CA SER A 189 -19.10 -10.38 12.28
C SER A 189 -20.14 -11.49 12.15
N PHE A 190 -21.31 -11.26 12.74
CA PHE A 190 -22.49 -12.08 12.56
C PHE A 190 -23.59 -11.20 12.00
N PHE A 191 -24.35 -11.73 11.08
CA PHE A 191 -25.47 -11.01 10.48
C PHE A 191 -26.61 -11.95 10.18
N GLY A 192 -27.81 -11.39 10.16
CA GLY A 192 -29.03 -12.13 9.84
C GLY A 192 -30.01 -11.27 9.09
N ARG A 193 -30.81 -11.89 8.24
CA ARG A 193 -31.88 -11.23 7.50
C ARG A 193 -33.10 -12.13 7.42
N GLY A 194 -34.27 -11.56 7.65
CA GLY A 194 -35.55 -12.19 7.39
C GLY A 194 -36.29 -11.44 6.29
N ASN A 195 -36.81 -12.15 5.30
CA ASN A 195 -37.66 -11.60 4.25
C ASN A 195 -39.00 -12.31 4.26
N TYR A 196 -40.04 -11.54 4.24
CA TYR A 196 -41.41 -12.04 4.08
C TYR A 196 -42.11 -11.35 2.94
N SER A 197 -42.77 -12.13 2.10
CA SER A 197 -43.59 -11.64 0.97
C SER A 197 -44.98 -12.22 1.05
N LEU A 198 -45.96 -11.35 0.97
CA LEU A 198 -47.38 -11.72 0.87
C LEU A 198 -47.93 -11.39 -0.52
N LYS A 199 -48.39 -12.40 -1.23
CA LYS A 199 -48.99 -12.29 -2.61
C LYS A 199 -48.07 -11.56 -3.59
N GLY A 200 -46.75 -11.47 -3.34
CA GLY A 200 -45.83 -10.70 -4.15
C GLY A 200 -46.05 -9.18 -4.13
N ARG A 201 -46.95 -8.68 -3.28
CA ARG A 201 -47.33 -7.24 -3.19
C ARG A 201 -46.79 -6.57 -1.94
N TYR A 202 -46.76 -7.27 -0.84
CA TYR A 202 -46.28 -6.75 0.46
C TYR A 202 -45.01 -7.43 0.81
N LEU A 203 -43.94 -6.65 0.95
CA LEU A 203 -42.59 -7.11 1.27
C LEU A 203 -42.18 -6.53 2.59
N LEU A 204 -41.70 -7.38 3.50
CA LEU A 204 -41.12 -7.00 4.75
C LEU A 204 -39.70 -7.59 4.86
N THR A 205 -38.72 -6.76 5.13
CA THR A 205 -37.33 -7.18 5.37
C THR A 205 -36.87 -6.66 6.71
N ALA A 206 -36.28 -7.52 7.52
CA ALA A 206 -35.56 -7.17 8.73
C ALA A 206 -34.11 -7.68 8.64
N THR A 207 -33.16 -6.84 9.02
CA THR A 207 -31.73 -7.18 9.00
C THR A 207 -31.14 -6.84 10.35
#